data_5debe70f688b2dcbc0f189eb31313c6c
#
_entry.id   5debe70f688b2dcbc0f189eb31313c6c
#
_cell.length_a   1.000
_cell.length_b   1.000
_cell.length_c   1.000
_cell.angle_alpha   90.00
_cell.angle_beta   90.00
_cell.angle_gamma   90.00
#
_symmetry.space_group_name_H-M   'P 1'
#
loop_
_entity.id
_entity.type
_entity.pdbx_description
1 polymer ?
#
loop_
_entity_poly.entity_id
_entity_poly.type
_entity_poly.pdbx_seq_one_letter_code
_entity_poly.pdbx_strand_id
1 'polypeptide(L)'
;MPDVLDATPYDALLLLSFGGPEGPDDVIPFLENVTRGRGIPTERLKEVGEHYFRFGGVSPINAQNRALLDALRKDFADHGLDLPVYWGNRNWAPYLTDTLREMVRDGRRRILVLATSAYASYSGCRQYRENLADSLAALEAEGLELPKVDKLRHYFNHPGFLTPMIEGVLESLADLPEDVRDGAHIAFCTHSIPVSAADTSGPVPGHGDGGAYVRQHLDVARLIADAVRERTGVDHPWQLVYQSRSGAPHIPWLEPDICDHLEERQAAGAPAVVMAPIGFVSDHMEVLYDLDTEATAKAAELGLPVRRAATVGADPRFAAAIRDLIVERAATERGQRVAPCALGSLGADHDLCPVGCCPARTPRPAAAGADSPYA
;
A
#
# COMPACT_ATOMS: atom_id res chain seq x y z
N MET A 1 15.56 30.56 -13.08
CA MET A 1 14.29 30.24 -12.42
C MET A 1 14.31 28.75 -12.25
N PRO A 2 13.93 28.18 -11.10
CA PRO A 2 13.71 26.75 -11.05
C PRO A 2 12.66 26.40 -12.12
N ASP A 3 12.86 25.32 -12.86
CA ASP A 3 11.90 24.86 -13.84
C ASP A 3 10.55 24.67 -13.12
N VAL A 4 9.51 25.36 -13.62
CA VAL A 4 8.15 25.22 -13.08
C VAL A 4 7.73 23.77 -13.31
N LEU A 5 7.41 23.07 -12.22
CA LEU A 5 6.92 21.70 -12.31
C LEU A 5 5.58 21.68 -13.05
N ASP A 6 5.48 20.82 -14.05
CA ASP A 6 4.36 20.80 -14.99
C ASP A 6 3.60 19.45 -14.88
N ALA A 7 2.41 19.49 -14.29
CA ALA A 7 1.50 18.36 -14.19
C ALA A 7 0.56 18.21 -15.41
N THR A 8 0.62 19.11 -16.40
CA THR A 8 -0.28 19.02 -17.57
C THR A 8 -0.07 17.72 -18.34
N PRO A 9 -1.15 17.07 -18.77
CA PRO A 9 -2.53 17.57 -18.85
C PRO A 9 -3.40 17.34 -17.59
N TYR A 10 -2.86 16.89 -16.50
CA TYR A 10 -3.63 16.60 -15.28
C TYR A 10 -4.02 17.90 -14.55
N ASP A 11 -5.26 17.95 -14.07
CA ASP A 11 -5.85 19.11 -13.38
C ASP A 11 -6.24 18.81 -11.93
N ALA A 12 -6.04 17.57 -11.47
CA ALA A 12 -6.19 17.17 -10.07
C ALA A 12 -5.48 15.83 -9.76
N LEU A 13 -5.06 15.67 -8.50
CA LEU A 13 -4.65 14.39 -7.91
C LEU A 13 -5.76 13.86 -7.01
N LEU A 14 -6.11 12.59 -7.14
CA LEU A 14 -6.97 11.85 -6.23
C LEU A 14 -6.12 10.87 -5.40
N LEU A 15 -6.00 11.12 -4.09
CA LEU A 15 -5.50 10.13 -3.13
C LEU A 15 -6.62 9.11 -2.91
N LEU A 16 -6.42 7.89 -3.37
CA LEU A 16 -7.38 6.79 -3.24
C LEU A 16 -6.86 5.75 -2.25
N SER A 17 -7.58 5.60 -1.14
CA SER A 17 -7.21 4.71 -0.06
C SER A 17 -8.29 3.67 0.25
N PHE A 18 -7.99 2.76 1.16
CA PHE A 18 -8.91 1.72 1.60
C PHE A 18 -10.03 2.30 2.48
N GLY A 19 -9.68 3.23 3.38
CA GLY A 19 -10.57 3.77 4.39
C GLY A 19 -10.68 2.88 5.63
N GLY A 20 -11.20 3.45 6.72
CA GLY A 20 -11.39 2.72 7.96
C GLY A 20 -12.35 3.44 8.90
N PRO A 21 -12.88 2.75 9.94
CA PRO A 21 -13.80 3.34 10.91
C PRO A 21 -13.08 4.40 11.76
N GLU A 22 -13.82 5.44 12.13
CA GLU A 22 -13.34 6.54 12.98
C GLU A 22 -13.99 6.56 14.36
N GLY A 23 -14.78 5.53 14.66
CA GLY A 23 -15.43 5.35 15.95
C GLY A 23 -16.06 3.97 16.09
N PRO A 24 -16.47 3.58 17.31
CA PRO A 24 -17.02 2.24 17.55
C PRO A 24 -18.31 1.95 16.77
N ASP A 25 -19.14 2.97 16.53
CA ASP A 25 -20.38 2.81 15.77
C ASP A 25 -20.14 2.55 14.28
N ASP A 26 -18.94 2.90 13.77
CA ASP A 26 -18.55 2.70 12.39
C ASP A 26 -18.08 1.26 12.09
N VAL A 27 -17.62 0.51 13.10
CA VAL A 27 -16.89 -0.74 12.94
C VAL A 27 -17.70 -1.79 12.18
N ILE A 28 -18.88 -2.11 12.65
CA ILE A 28 -19.72 -3.15 12.02
C ILE A 28 -20.18 -2.71 10.62
N PRO A 29 -20.71 -1.48 10.42
CA PRO A 29 -21.06 -1.01 9.07
C PRO A 29 -19.87 -1.01 8.08
N PHE A 30 -18.68 -0.66 8.55
CA PHE A 30 -17.45 -0.72 7.74
C PHE A 30 -17.14 -2.17 7.33
N LEU A 31 -17.15 -3.13 8.26
CA LEU A 31 -16.88 -4.53 7.99
C LEU A 31 -17.92 -5.14 7.03
N GLU A 32 -19.19 -4.80 7.20
CA GLU A 32 -20.26 -5.19 6.25
C GLU A 32 -19.99 -4.65 4.84
N ASN A 33 -19.53 -3.40 4.74
CA ASN A 33 -19.19 -2.80 3.45
C ASN A 33 -17.99 -3.48 2.79
N VAL A 34 -16.90 -3.73 3.53
CA VAL A 34 -15.69 -4.42 3.05
C VAL A 34 -16.01 -5.84 2.57
N THR A 35 -16.92 -6.52 3.23
CA THR A 35 -17.27 -7.91 2.95
C THR A 35 -18.53 -8.09 2.08
N ARG A 36 -19.08 -6.99 1.56
CA ARG A 36 -20.29 -6.99 0.73
C ARG A 36 -20.18 -7.98 -0.41
N GLY A 37 -21.19 -8.85 -0.54
CA GLY A 37 -21.26 -9.88 -1.58
C GLY A 37 -20.37 -11.11 -1.35
N ARG A 38 -19.65 -11.20 -0.22
CA ARG A 38 -18.81 -12.36 0.12
C ARG A 38 -19.50 -13.39 0.99
N GLY A 39 -20.73 -13.13 1.46
CA GLY A 39 -21.50 -14.05 2.29
C GLY A 39 -20.90 -14.35 3.67
N ILE A 40 -20.18 -13.40 4.23
CA ILE A 40 -19.58 -13.55 5.57
C ILE A 40 -20.68 -13.41 6.63
N PRO A 41 -20.82 -14.38 7.57
CA PRO A 41 -21.80 -14.30 8.64
C PRO A 41 -21.56 -13.10 9.57
N THR A 42 -22.65 -12.50 10.07
CA THR A 42 -22.59 -11.35 11.01
C THR A 42 -21.78 -11.65 12.27
N GLU A 43 -21.87 -12.88 12.78
CA GLU A 43 -21.10 -13.33 13.96
C GLU A 43 -19.60 -13.24 13.70
N ARG A 44 -19.16 -13.60 12.50
CA ARG A 44 -17.74 -13.46 12.13
C ARG A 44 -17.31 -12.00 12.02
N LEU A 45 -18.20 -11.12 11.54
CA LEU A 45 -17.92 -9.68 11.52
C LEU A 45 -17.78 -9.10 12.93
N LYS A 46 -18.58 -9.58 13.89
CA LYS A 46 -18.45 -9.19 15.30
C LYS A 46 -17.12 -9.63 15.90
N GLU A 47 -16.69 -10.88 15.63
CA GLU A 47 -15.37 -11.37 16.06
C GLU A 47 -14.23 -10.50 15.54
N VAL A 48 -14.26 -10.16 14.25
CA VAL A 48 -13.27 -9.24 13.65
C VAL A 48 -13.42 -7.84 14.23
N GLY A 49 -14.64 -7.40 14.54
CA GLY A 49 -14.94 -6.12 15.20
C GLY A 49 -14.26 -5.98 16.54
N GLU A 50 -14.08 -7.06 17.31
CA GLU A 50 -13.38 -7.04 18.62
C GLU A 50 -11.93 -6.52 18.48
N HIS A 51 -11.27 -6.78 17.34
CA HIS A 51 -9.94 -6.24 17.06
C HIS A 51 -9.97 -4.71 17.03
N TYR A 52 -10.99 -4.12 16.37
CA TYR A 52 -11.18 -2.68 16.32
C TYR A 52 -11.56 -2.10 17.67
N PHE A 53 -12.44 -2.75 18.41
CA PHE A 53 -12.91 -2.25 19.72
C PHE A 53 -11.81 -2.18 20.76
N ARG A 54 -10.78 -3.04 20.69
CA ARG A 54 -9.56 -2.93 21.53
C ARG A 54 -8.82 -1.60 21.34
N PHE A 55 -8.97 -0.98 20.18
CA PHE A 55 -8.38 0.32 19.82
C PHE A 55 -9.45 1.44 19.78
N GLY A 56 -10.53 1.30 20.56
CA GLY A 56 -11.60 2.29 20.64
C GLY A 56 -12.46 2.40 19.38
N GLY A 57 -12.45 1.40 18.51
CA GLY A 57 -13.21 1.37 17.26
C GLY A 57 -12.62 2.25 16.15
N VAL A 58 -11.38 2.72 16.29
CA VAL A 58 -10.74 3.66 15.34
C VAL A 58 -9.59 2.97 14.63
N SER A 59 -9.62 3.00 13.29
CA SER A 59 -8.44 2.67 12.47
C SER A 59 -7.60 3.93 12.22
N PRO A 60 -6.28 3.88 12.35
CA PRO A 60 -5.43 5.05 12.12
C PRO A 60 -5.37 5.50 10.65
N ILE A 61 -5.83 4.67 9.71
CA ILE A 61 -5.65 4.88 8.26
C ILE A 61 -6.19 6.23 7.77
N ASN A 62 -7.37 6.66 8.24
CA ASN A 62 -7.95 7.93 7.83
C ASN A 62 -7.17 9.13 8.36
N ALA A 63 -6.69 9.06 9.61
CA ALA A 63 -5.84 10.10 10.19
C ALA A 63 -4.50 10.20 9.43
N GLN A 64 -3.89 9.07 9.09
CA GLN A 64 -2.66 9.03 8.30
C GLN A 64 -2.87 9.52 6.86
N ASN A 65 -4.02 9.24 6.24
CA ASN A 65 -4.37 9.80 4.93
C ASN A 65 -4.49 11.34 4.99
N ARG A 66 -5.09 11.89 6.05
CA ARG A 66 -5.15 13.35 6.24
C ARG A 66 -3.74 13.94 6.40
N ALA A 67 -2.88 13.32 7.18
CA ALA A 67 -1.49 13.73 7.33
C ALA A 67 -0.73 13.67 5.99
N LEU A 68 -0.94 12.63 5.18
CA LEU A 68 -0.34 12.53 3.84
C LEU A 68 -0.89 13.61 2.90
N LEU A 69 -2.18 13.91 2.94
CA LEU A 69 -2.77 15.02 2.19
C LEU A 69 -2.11 16.35 2.51
N ASP A 70 -1.90 16.63 3.80
CA ASP A 70 -1.27 17.87 4.23
C ASP A 70 0.20 17.92 3.81
N ALA A 71 0.93 16.80 3.88
CA ALA A 71 2.29 16.69 3.39
C ALA A 71 2.39 16.92 1.87
N LEU A 72 1.46 16.35 1.08
CA LEU A 72 1.39 16.56 -0.37
C LEU A 72 1.10 18.03 -0.71
N ARG A 73 0.08 18.64 -0.08
CA ARG A 73 -0.27 20.04 -0.30
C ARG A 73 0.87 20.97 0.02
N LYS A 74 1.57 20.68 1.13
CA LYS A 74 2.76 21.46 1.51
C LYS A 74 3.88 21.28 0.50
N ASP A 75 4.22 20.07 0.12
CA ASP A 75 5.29 19.80 -0.85
C ASP A 75 5.00 20.46 -2.20
N PHE A 76 3.76 20.37 -2.70
CA PHE A 76 3.35 20.99 -3.95
C PHE A 76 3.44 22.51 -3.90
N ALA A 77 2.99 23.13 -2.81
CA ALA A 77 3.11 24.58 -2.61
C ALA A 77 4.56 25.03 -2.54
N ASP A 78 5.41 24.33 -1.79
CA ASP A 78 6.82 24.64 -1.63
C ASP A 78 7.61 24.55 -2.96
N HIS A 79 7.14 23.70 -3.90
CA HIS A 79 7.80 23.46 -5.18
C HIS A 79 7.06 24.08 -6.40
N GLY A 80 6.00 24.83 -6.16
CA GLY A 80 5.25 25.53 -7.23
C GLY A 80 4.48 24.61 -8.16
N LEU A 81 4.06 23.42 -7.69
CA LEU A 81 3.17 22.53 -8.43
C LEU A 81 1.71 22.90 -8.13
N ASP A 82 1.04 23.54 -9.09
CA ASP A 82 -0.38 23.90 -8.97
C ASP A 82 -1.25 22.72 -9.37
N LEU A 83 -1.48 21.78 -8.42
CA LEU A 83 -2.31 20.61 -8.62
C LEU A 83 -3.13 20.34 -7.35
N PRO A 84 -4.45 20.59 -7.36
CA PRO A 84 -5.30 20.32 -6.21
C PRO A 84 -5.37 18.84 -5.89
N VAL A 85 -5.39 18.53 -4.58
CA VAL A 85 -5.40 17.16 -4.07
C VAL A 85 -6.73 16.88 -3.37
N TYR A 86 -7.42 15.86 -3.86
CA TYR A 86 -8.66 15.31 -3.30
C TYR A 86 -8.38 13.96 -2.64
N TRP A 87 -9.27 13.53 -1.76
CA TRP A 87 -9.16 12.25 -1.07
C TRP A 87 -10.48 11.48 -1.09
N GLY A 88 -10.42 10.23 -1.51
CA GLY A 88 -11.55 9.31 -1.48
C GLY A 88 -11.12 7.92 -1.04
N ASN A 89 -12.02 7.21 -0.37
CA ASN A 89 -11.80 5.84 0.09
C ASN A 89 -12.73 4.87 -0.62
N ARG A 90 -12.29 3.62 -0.67
CA ARG A 90 -13.05 2.51 -1.26
C ARG A 90 -14.19 2.04 -0.34
N ASN A 91 -13.93 1.95 0.96
CA ASN A 91 -14.80 1.20 1.88
C ASN A 91 -15.40 2.05 3.00
N TRP A 92 -15.01 3.29 3.18
CA TRP A 92 -15.54 4.20 4.18
C TRP A 92 -15.50 5.66 3.72
N ALA A 93 -16.12 6.55 4.48
CA ALA A 93 -16.11 7.98 4.16
C ALA A 93 -14.68 8.59 4.25
N PRO A 94 -14.36 9.60 3.40
CA PRO A 94 -15.13 10.04 2.25
C PRO A 94 -15.14 8.99 1.14
N TYR A 95 -16.32 8.67 0.60
CA TYR A 95 -16.41 7.63 -0.42
C TYR A 95 -15.90 8.09 -1.77
N LEU A 96 -15.20 7.21 -2.49
CA LEU A 96 -14.64 7.46 -3.82
C LEU A 96 -15.62 8.08 -4.79
N THR A 97 -16.86 7.54 -4.89
CA THR A 97 -17.88 8.05 -5.81
C THR A 97 -18.29 9.48 -5.50
N ASP A 98 -18.41 9.82 -4.20
CA ASP A 98 -18.76 11.17 -3.78
C ASP A 98 -17.65 12.16 -4.06
N THR A 99 -16.39 11.75 -3.81
CA THR A 99 -15.20 12.55 -4.12
C THR A 99 -15.08 12.79 -5.62
N LEU A 100 -15.25 11.77 -6.46
CA LEU A 100 -15.23 11.95 -7.92
C LEU A 100 -16.35 12.88 -8.40
N ARG A 101 -17.55 12.79 -7.79
CA ARG A 101 -18.65 13.70 -8.09
C ARG A 101 -18.33 15.15 -7.73
N GLU A 102 -17.68 15.39 -6.59
CA GLU A 102 -17.14 16.69 -6.19
C GLU A 102 -16.14 17.21 -7.21
N MET A 103 -15.13 16.40 -7.57
CA MET A 103 -14.10 16.76 -8.55
C MET A 103 -14.71 17.17 -9.90
N VAL A 104 -15.72 16.43 -10.39
CA VAL A 104 -16.42 16.75 -11.64
C VAL A 104 -17.16 18.08 -11.53
N ARG A 105 -17.84 18.36 -10.40
CA ARG A 105 -18.52 19.65 -10.14
C ARG A 105 -17.56 20.82 -10.06
N ASP A 106 -16.33 20.58 -9.54
CA ASP A 106 -15.22 21.54 -9.50
C ASP A 106 -14.56 21.74 -10.88
N GLY A 107 -15.07 21.07 -11.92
CA GLY A 107 -14.57 21.20 -13.28
C GLY A 107 -13.33 20.38 -13.59
N ARG A 108 -12.95 19.40 -12.76
CA ARG A 108 -11.80 18.54 -13.04
C ARG A 108 -12.13 17.53 -14.13
N ARG A 109 -11.23 17.41 -15.12
CA ARG A 109 -11.44 16.60 -16.32
C ARG A 109 -10.32 15.60 -16.58
N ARG A 110 -9.14 15.83 -16.06
CA ARG A 110 -7.96 14.96 -16.20
C ARG A 110 -7.42 14.61 -14.83
N ILE A 111 -7.90 13.53 -14.24
CA ILE A 111 -7.60 13.14 -12.87
C ILE A 111 -6.48 12.09 -12.86
N LEU A 112 -5.45 12.36 -12.07
CA LEU A 112 -4.40 11.40 -11.77
C LEU A 112 -4.68 10.76 -10.40
N VAL A 113 -4.61 9.43 -10.30
CA VAL A 113 -4.92 8.67 -9.08
C VAL A 113 -3.65 8.13 -8.46
N LEU A 114 -3.42 8.46 -7.20
CA LEU A 114 -2.48 7.80 -6.31
C LEU A 114 -3.24 6.76 -5.47
N ALA A 115 -3.03 5.47 -5.73
CA ALA A 115 -3.50 4.42 -4.82
C ALA A 115 -2.52 4.27 -3.65
N THR A 116 -3.02 4.18 -2.42
CA THR A 116 -2.18 3.91 -1.22
C THR A 116 -1.79 2.43 -1.15
N SER A 117 -1.34 1.90 -2.27
CA SER A 117 -0.87 0.53 -2.45
C SER A 117 0.29 0.53 -3.44
N ALA A 118 1.48 0.17 -2.95
CA ALA A 118 2.73 0.31 -3.70
C ALA A 118 3.02 -0.89 -4.61
N TYR A 119 2.34 -2.03 -4.43
CA TYR A 119 2.69 -3.31 -5.04
C TYR A 119 1.58 -3.88 -5.93
N ALA A 120 1.98 -4.66 -6.93
CA ALA A 120 1.07 -5.29 -7.87
C ALA A 120 0.33 -6.47 -7.23
N SER A 121 -0.99 -6.39 -7.15
CA SER A 121 -1.89 -7.51 -6.82
C SER A 121 -3.30 -7.22 -7.28
N TYR A 122 -4.18 -8.22 -7.26
CA TYR A 122 -5.60 -7.96 -7.50
C TYR A 122 -6.15 -6.95 -6.49
N SER A 123 -5.96 -7.19 -5.19
CA SER A 123 -6.50 -6.35 -4.11
C SER A 123 -5.84 -4.97 -4.02
N GLY A 124 -4.53 -4.88 -4.30
CA GLY A 124 -3.75 -3.64 -4.21
C GLY A 124 -3.78 -2.77 -5.47
N CYS A 125 -4.11 -3.34 -6.64
CA CYS A 125 -4.12 -2.62 -7.90
C CYS A 125 -5.44 -2.76 -8.67
N ARG A 126 -5.76 -3.97 -9.15
CA ARG A 126 -6.91 -4.20 -10.03
C ARG A 126 -8.23 -3.79 -9.38
N GLN A 127 -8.44 -4.13 -8.13
CA GLN A 127 -9.67 -3.82 -7.41
C GLN A 127 -9.87 -2.30 -7.22
N TYR A 128 -8.79 -1.51 -7.09
CA TYR A 128 -8.88 -0.05 -7.10
C TYR A 128 -9.37 0.47 -8.45
N ARG A 129 -8.87 -0.08 -9.54
CA ARG A 129 -9.29 0.24 -10.89
C ARG A 129 -10.75 -0.16 -11.18
N GLU A 130 -11.23 -1.26 -10.61
CA GLU A 130 -12.63 -1.68 -10.67
C GLU A 130 -13.53 -0.72 -9.89
N ASN A 131 -13.13 -0.29 -8.70
CA ASN A 131 -13.90 0.70 -7.95
C ASN A 131 -13.96 2.07 -8.65
N LEU A 132 -12.88 2.47 -9.34
CA LEU A 132 -12.93 3.66 -10.21
C LEU A 132 -13.94 3.48 -11.33
N ALA A 133 -13.96 2.33 -12.00
CA ALA A 133 -14.93 2.03 -13.06
C ALA A 133 -16.39 2.03 -12.53
N ASP A 134 -16.64 1.42 -11.38
CA ASP A 134 -17.95 1.44 -10.72
C ASP A 134 -18.40 2.88 -10.41
N SER A 135 -17.48 3.74 -9.95
CA SER A 135 -17.78 5.13 -9.62
C SER A 135 -18.03 5.96 -10.88
N LEU A 136 -17.26 5.75 -11.97
CA LEU A 136 -17.49 6.43 -13.25
C LEU A 136 -18.85 6.02 -13.84
N ALA A 137 -19.21 4.73 -13.79
CA ALA A 137 -20.53 4.27 -14.21
C ALA A 137 -21.68 4.92 -13.42
N ALA A 138 -21.49 5.14 -12.12
CA ALA A 138 -22.49 5.85 -11.30
C ALA A 138 -22.63 7.31 -11.71
N LEU A 139 -21.52 8.01 -11.99
CA LEU A 139 -21.55 9.39 -12.50
C LEU A 139 -22.23 9.48 -13.89
N GLU A 140 -21.94 8.53 -14.77
CA GLU A 140 -22.57 8.43 -16.08
C GLU A 140 -24.10 8.27 -15.98
N ALA A 141 -24.53 7.39 -15.05
CA ALA A 141 -25.96 7.19 -14.78
C ALA A 141 -26.65 8.44 -14.20
N GLU A 142 -25.89 9.33 -13.55
CA GLU A 142 -26.34 10.65 -13.08
C GLU A 142 -26.34 11.70 -14.21
N GLY A 143 -25.89 11.35 -15.41
CA GLY A 143 -25.79 12.28 -16.55
C GLY A 143 -24.66 13.29 -16.46
N LEU A 144 -23.63 13.01 -15.65
CA LEU A 144 -22.45 13.86 -15.51
C LEU A 144 -21.44 13.58 -16.64
N GLU A 145 -20.72 14.63 -17.06
CA GLU A 145 -19.59 14.46 -17.97
C GLU A 145 -18.44 13.77 -17.26
N LEU A 146 -18.00 12.62 -17.81
CA LEU A 146 -16.97 11.81 -17.15
C LEU A 146 -15.57 12.42 -17.31
N PRO A 147 -14.77 12.45 -16.24
CA PRO A 147 -13.36 12.80 -16.34
C PRO A 147 -12.57 11.63 -16.95
N LYS A 148 -11.48 11.93 -17.65
CA LYS A 148 -10.46 10.92 -17.93
C LYS A 148 -9.62 10.69 -16.68
N VAL A 149 -9.42 9.40 -16.34
CA VAL A 149 -8.75 8.99 -15.11
C VAL A 149 -7.55 8.11 -15.47
N ASP A 150 -6.37 8.52 -15.02
CA ASP A 150 -5.14 7.75 -15.10
C ASP A 150 -4.63 7.43 -13.68
N LYS A 151 -3.82 6.37 -13.52
CA LYS A 151 -3.23 5.97 -12.24
C LYS A 151 -1.70 6.13 -12.30
N LEU A 152 -1.10 6.60 -11.22
CA LEU A 152 0.35 6.55 -11.04
C LEU A 152 0.81 5.08 -11.04
N ARG A 153 1.98 4.81 -11.61
CA ARG A 153 2.60 3.49 -11.55
C ARG A 153 2.85 3.06 -10.11
N HIS A 154 3.12 1.78 -9.88
CA HIS A 154 3.57 1.32 -8.57
C HIS A 154 4.92 1.95 -8.24
N TYR A 155 5.08 2.33 -6.97
CA TYR A 155 6.21 3.12 -6.46
C TYR A 155 7.04 2.36 -5.42
N PHE A 156 6.86 1.03 -5.32
CA PHE A 156 7.52 0.16 -4.33
C PHE A 156 9.03 0.37 -4.27
N ASN A 157 9.68 0.69 -5.38
CA ASN A 157 11.11 0.87 -5.49
C ASN A 157 11.53 2.33 -5.76
N HIS A 158 10.66 3.30 -5.54
CA HIS A 158 11.04 4.71 -5.61
C HIS A 158 11.91 5.07 -4.38
N PRO A 159 13.04 5.80 -4.54
CA PRO A 159 13.93 6.14 -3.42
C PRO A 159 13.19 6.83 -2.26
N GLY A 160 12.27 7.76 -2.56
CA GLY A 160 11.52 8.47 -1.54
C GLY A 160 10.49 7.61 -0.79
N PHE A 161 10.16 6.43 -1.29
CA PHE A 161 9.37 5.42 -0.57
C PHE A 161 10.27 4.48 0.24
N LEU A 162 11.44 4.11 -0.29
CA LEU A 162 12.38 3.20 0.37
C LEU A 162 13.15 3.85 1.51
N THR A 163 13.58 5.11 1.35
CA THR A 163 14.42 5.76 2.36
C THR A 163 13.77 5.82 3.74
N PRO A 164 12.49 6.21 3.90
CA PRO A 164 11.83 6.14 5.20
C PRO A 164 11.81 4.73 5.81
N MET A 165 11.62 3.69 4.99
CA MET A 165 11.64 2.30 5.47
C MET A 165 13.03 1.88 5.95
N ILE A 166 14.08 2.25 5.21
CA ILE A 166 15.48 1.98 5.61
C ILE A 166 15.77 2.65 6.96
N GLU A 167 15.37 3.90 7.11
CA GLU A 167 15.56 4.65 8.36
C GLU A 167 14.79 4.02 9.52
N GLY A 168 13.53 3.64 9.30
CA GLY A 168 12.72 2.96 10.31
C GLY A 168 13.31 1.63 10.78
N VAL A 169 13.93 0.86 9.87
CA VAL A 169 14.67 -0.37 10.24
C VAL A 169 15.91 -0.05 11.06
N LEU A 170 16.71 0.96 10.65
CA LEU A 170 17.91 1.38 11.38
C LEU A 170 17.57 1.90 12.78
N GLU A 171 16.53 2.71 12.93
CA GLU A 171 16.02 3.20 14.21
C GLU A 171 15.58 2.03 15.10
N SER A 172 14.83 1.07 14.54
CA SER A 172 14.38 -0.12 15.27
C SER A 172 15.54 -1.01 15.72
N LEU A 173 16.58 -1.16 14.90
CA LEU A 173 17.82 -1.84 15.29
C LEU A 173 18.53 -1.09 16.42
N ALA A 174 18.62 0.25 16.32
CA ALA A 174 19.24 1.08 17.34
C ALA A 174 18.53 1.01 18.71
N ASP A 175 17.20 0.81 18.70
CA ASP A 175 16.36 0.66 19.91
C ASP A 175 16.45 -0.74 20.55
N LEU A 176 17.09 -1.70 19.91
CA LEU A 176 17.38 -3.00 20.53
C LEU A 176 18.52 -2.88 21.54
N PRO A 177 18.55 -3.73 22.60
CA PRO A 177 19.72 -3.84 23.47
C PRO A 177 20.99 -4.09 22.66
N GLU A 178 22.09 -3.48 23.08
CA GLU A 178 23.35 -3.48 22.32
C GLU A 178 23.91 -4.88 22.09
N ASP A 179 23.77 -5.77 23.08
CA ASP A 179 24.25 -7.15 23.08
C ASP A 179 23.50 -8.09 22.11
N VAL A 180 22.29 -7.71 21.65
CA VAL A 180 21.49 -8.52 20.72
C VAL A 180 21.35 -7.90 19.34
N ARG A 181 21.69 -6.62 19.19
CA ARG A 181 21.46 -5.82 17.99
C ARG A 181 22.10 -6.40 16.74
N ASP A 182 23.41 -6.71 16.80
CA ASP A 182 24.16 -7.17 15.63
C ASP A 182 23.76 -8.57 15.16
N GLY A 183 23.13 -9.37 16.03
CA GLY A 183 22.57 -10.67 15.68
C GLY A 183 21.08 -10.64 15.30
N ALA A 184 20.45 -9.47 15.33
CA ALA A 184 19.02 -9.35 15.09
C ALA A 184 18.63 -9.81 13.68
N HIS A 185 17.51 -10.51 13.58
CA HIS A 185 16.90 -10.90 12.31
C HIS A 185 15.90 -9.82 11.86
N ILE A 186 15.81 -9.55 10.56
CA ILE A 186 14.81 -8.61 9.99
C ILE A 186 13.69 -9.41 9.35
N ALA A 187 12.48 -9.30 9.90
CA ALA A 187 11.25 -9.85 9.34
C ALA A 187 10.55 -8.77 8.51
N PHE A 188 10.62 -8.85 7.17
CA PHE A 188 9.91 -7.94 6.29
C PHE A 188 8.45 -8.39 6.15
N CYS A 189 7.52 -7.61 6.71
CA CYS A 189 6.12 -7.98 6.84
C CYS A 189 5.27 -7.40 5.70
N THR A 190 4.38 -8.23 5.16
CA THR A 190 3.34 -7.82 4.21
C THR A 190 2.06 -8.61 4.42
N HIS A 191 0.94 -8.16 3.82
CA HIS A 191 -0.32 -8.88 3.89
C HIS A 191 -0.23 -10.23 3.16
N SER A 192 -0.64 -11.32 3.79
CA SER A 192 -0.81 -12.59 3.10
C SER A 192 -1.96 -12.52 2.10
N ILE A 193 -1.78 -13.10 0.95
CA ILE A 193 -2.82 -13.26 -0.07
C ILE A 193 -2.86 -14.73 -0.54
N PRO A 194 -3.98 -15.20 -1.10
CA PRO A 194 -4.03 -16.54 -1.69
C PRO A 194 -2.90 -16.74 -2.70
N VAL A 195 -2.23 -17.90 -2.65
CA VAL A 195 -1.13 -18.24 -3.58
C VAL A 195 -1.58 -18.02 -5.03
N SER A 196 -2.78 -18.45 -5.39
CA SER A 196 -3.32 -18.25 -6.75
C SER A 196 -3.48 -16.78 -7.16
N ALA A 197 -3.72 -15.88 -6.19
CA ALA A 197 -3.81 -14.44 -6.45
C ALA A 197 -2.41 -13.81 -6.56
N ALA A 198 -1.45 -14.31 -5.78
CA ALA A 198 -0.05 -13.93 -5.90
C ALA A 198 0.50 -14.35 -7.26
N ASP A 199 0.35 -15.62 -7.64
CA ASP A 199 0.84 -16.19 -8.90
C ASP A 199 0.33 -15.45 -10.15
N THR A 200 -0.86 -14.86 -10.07
CA THR A 200 -1.45 -14.10 -11.19
C THR A 200 -1.25 -12.59 -11.07
N SER A 201 -0.47 -12.12 -10.08
CA SER A 201 -0.17 -10.69 -9.92
C SER A 201 0.82 -10.18 -10.97
N GLY A 202 0.57 -8.95 -11.45
CA GLY A 202 1.36 -8.32 -12.50
C GLY A 202 0.93 -8.71 -13.92
N PRO A 203 1.70 -8.27 -14.94
CA PRO A 203 1.41 -8.55 -16.34
C PRO A 203 1.81 -9.97 -16.76
N VAL A 204 1.25 -10.44 -17.89
CA VAL A 204 1.65 -11.66 -18.60
C VAL A 204 2.74 -11.30 -19.65
N PRO A 205 3.84 -12.08 -19.82
CA PRO A 205 4.27 -13.22 -19.01
C PRO A 205 4.88 -12.75 -17.68
N GLY A 206 4.75 -13.50 -16.63
CA GLY A 206 5.31 -13.13 -15.30
C GLY A 206 4.48 -13.70 -14.16
N HIS A 207 3.46 -14.49 -14.52
CA HIS A 207 2.65 -15.25 -13.58
C HIS A 207 3.40 -16.50 -13.09
N GLY A 208 3.02 -17.02 -11.92
CA GLY A 208 3.68 -18.12 -11.21
C GLY A 208 4.69 -17.64 -10.16
N ASP A 209 5.10 -18.55 -9.28
CA ASP A 209 6.10 -18.32 -8.22
C ASP A 209 5.84 -17.05 -7.38
N GLY A 210 4.58 -16.81 -7.00
CA GLY A 210 4.17 -15.62 -6.25
C GLY A 210 4.01 -14.35 -7.11
N GLY A 211 4.22 -14.43 -8.42
CA GLY A 211 3.98 -13.36 -9.38
C GLY A 211 4.77 -12.08 -9.10
N ALA A 212 4.24 -10.95 -9.54
CA ALA A 212 4.85 -9.64 -9.28
C ALA A 212 4.79 -9.28 -7.80
N TYR A 213 3.75 -9.72 -7.07
CA TYR A 213 3.59 -9.41 -5.66
C TYR A 213 4.81 -9.84 -4.84
N VAL A 214 5.16 -11.11 -4.89
CA VAL A 214 6.30 -11.64 -4.11
C VAL A 214 7.62 -11.08 -4.64
N ARG A 215 7.81 -11.02 -5.96
CA ARG A 215 9.06 -10.49 -6.54
C ARG A 215 9.33 -9.03 -6.16
N GLN A 216 8.31 -8.17 -6.17
CA GLN A 216 8.45 -6.76 -5.80
C GLN A 216 8.80 -6.61 -4.31
N HIS A 217 8.15 -7.38 -3.42
CA HIS A 217 8.47 -7.35 -1.99
C HIS A 217 9.88 -7.88 -1.70
N LEU A 218 10.32 -8.94 -2.37
CA LEU A 218 11.69 -9.46 -2.23
C LEU A 218 12.75 -8.48 -2.74
N ASP A 219 12.47 -7.76 -3.84
CA ASP A 219 13.38 -6.73 -4.34
C ASP A 219 13.53 -5.57 -3.35
N VAL A 220 12.41 -5.11 -2.77
CA VAL A 220 12.40 -4.09 -1.70
C VAL A 220 13.11 -4.57 -0.44
N ALA A 221 12.82 -5.78 0.02
CA ALA A 221 13.47 -6.36 1.20
C ALA A 221 15.00 -6.40 1.04
N ARG A 222 15.48 -6.84 -0.13
CA ARG A 222 16.91 -6.86 -0.46
C ARG A 222 17.51 -5.46 -0.48
N LEU A 223 16.84 -4.49 -1.12
CA LEU A 223 17.31 -3.09 -1.18
C LEU A 223 17.46 -2.49 0.23
N ILE A 224 16.50 -2.77 1.12
CA ILE A 224 16.56 -2.29 2.51
C ILE A 224 17.69 -3.02 3.25
N ALA A 225 17.80 -4.34 3.16
CA ALA A 225 18.84 -5.11 3.82
C ALA A 225 20.26 -4.69 3.36
N ASP A 226 20.44 -4.48 2.06
CA ASP A 226 21.71 -4.00 1.50
C ASP A 226 22.07 -2.60 2.03
N ALA A 227 21.10 -1.68 2.09
CA ALA A 227 21.31 -0.33 2.62
C ALA A 227 21.61 -0.34 4.14
N VAL A 228 20.95 -1.22 4.90
CA VAL A 228 21.22 -1.43 6.34
C VAL A 228 22.64 -1.94 6.52
N ARG A 229 23.05 -2.96 5.76
CA ARG A 229 24.43 -3.50 5.80
C ARG A 229 25.47 -2.43 5.45
N GLU A 230 25.23 -1.61 4.43
CA GLU A 230 26.15 -0.52 4.04
C GLU A 230 26.32 0.52 5.16
N ARG A 231 25.24 0.82 5.91
CA ARG A 231 25.27 1.84 6.97
C ARG A 231 25.76 1.33 8.31
N THR A 232 25.51 0.07 8.64
CA THR A 232 25.87 -0.53 9.94
C THR A 232 27.16 -1.34 9.90
N GLY A 233 27.55 -1.85 8.73
CA GLY A 233 28.61 -2.83 8.57
C GLY A 233 28.19 -4.26 8.96
N VAL A 234 26.93 -4.48 9.36
CA VAL A 234 26.39 -5.77 9.81
C VAL A 234 25.48 -6.35 8.74
N ASP A 235 25.69 -7.62 8.41
CA ASP A 235 24.82 -8.38 7.50
C ASP A 235 23.76 -9.13 8.30
N HIS A 236 22.61 -8.46 8.52
CA HIS A 236 21.48 -9.03 9.25
C HIS A 236 20.78 -10.10 8.42
N PRO A 237 20.54 -11.31 8.95
CA PRO A 237 19.67 -12.26 8.28
C PRO A 237 18.25 -11.72 8.17
N TRP A 238 17.57 -12.00 7.06
CA TRP A 238 16.22 -11.50 6.86
C TRP A 238 15.32 -12.50 6.11
N GLN A 239 14.01 -12.29 6.23
CA GLN A 239 13.00 -13.06 5.50
C GLN A 239 11.77 -12.21 5.22
N LEU A 240 11.13 -12.43 4.05
CA LEU A 240 9.79 -11.94 3.77
C LEU A 240 8.79 -12.83 4.50
N VAL A 241 7.93 -12.23 5.30
CA VAL A 241 6.91 -12.90 6.12
C VAL A 241 5.54 -12.25 5.92
N TYR A 242 4.50 -12.94 6.33
CA TYR A 242 3.15 -12.54 6.01
C TYR A 242 2.29 -12.42 7.27
N GLN A 243 1.21 -11.61 7.17
CA GLN A 243 0.22 -11.41 8.23
C GLN A 243 -1.19 -11.41 7.67
N SER A 244 -2.20 -11.36 8.53
CA SER A 244 -3.61 -11.12 8.17
C SER A 244 -4.19 -12.20 7.26
N ARG A 245 -3.75 -13.45 7.40
CA ARG A 245 -4.34 -14.57 6.66
C ARG A 245 -5.83 -14.66 6.96
N SER A 246 -6.66 -14.63 5.94
CA SER A 246 -8.11 -14.76 6.05
C SER A 246 -8.66 -15.81 5.08
N GLY A 247 -9.92 -16.20 5.26
CA GLY A 247 -10.57 -17.15 4.38
C GLY A 247 -10.50 -18.60 4.85
N ALA A 248 -11.02 -19.51 4.02
CA ALA A 248 -11.18 -20.91 4.39
C ALA A 248 -9.82 -21.62 4.55
N PRO A 249 -9.65 -22.51 5.54
CA PRO A 249 -8.37 -23.18 5.82
C PRO A 249 -7.79 -23.99 4.66
N HIS A 250 -8.63 -24.49 3.76
CA HIS A 250 -8.22 -25.30 2.61
C HIS A 250 -7.68 -24.49 1.42
N ILE A 251 -7.77 -23.16 1.47
CA ILE A 251 -7.19 -22.29 0.44
C ILE A 251 -5.76 -21.96 0.83
N PRO A 252 -4.74 -22.29 0.01
CA PRO A 252 -3.36 -21.95 0.30
C PRO A 252 -3.15 -20.43 0.22
N TRP A 253 -2.49 -19.87 1.21
CA TRP A 253 -2.06 -18.49 1.30
C TRP A 253 -0.55 -18.43 1.38
N LEU A 254 0.02 -17.26 1.15
CA LEU A 254 1.46 -17.04 1.29
C LEU A 254 1.89 -17.19 2.75
N GLU A 255 3.01 -17.88 2.97
CA GLU A 255 3.60 -18.24 4.25
C GLU A 255 5.12 -17.92 4.26
N PRO A 256 5.79 -17.86 5.43
CA PRO A 256 5.26 -18.11 6.77
C PRO A 256 4.48 -16.93 7.35
N ASP A 257 3.57 -17.21 8.30
CA ASP A 257 2.97 -16.19 9.16
C ASP A 257 4.02 -15.58 10.09
N ILE A 258 3.84 -14.30 10.48
CA ILE A 258 4.80 -13.60 11.36
C ILE A 258 4.93 -14.30 12.71
N CYS A 259 3.86 -14.79 13.32
CA CYS A 259 3.92 -15.46 14.61
C CYS A 259 4.66 -16.80 14.52
N ASP A 260 4.38 -17.61 13.48
CA ASP A 260 5.11 -18.85 13.22
C ASP A 260 6.60 -18.56 12.96
N HIS A 261 6.88 -17.51 12.22
CA HIS A 261 8.26 -17.09 11.95
C HIS A 261 9.02 -16.70 13.23
N LEU A 262 8.38 -15.99 14.17
CA LEU A 262 9.00 -15.65 15.45
C LEU A 262 9.37 -16.91 16.26
N GLU A 263 8.49 -17.94 16.28
CA GLU A 263 8.78 -19.24 16.91
C GLU A 263 9.99 -19.92 16.25
N GLU A 264 10.02 -19.96 14.92
CA GLU A 264 11.15 -20.54 14.18
C GLU A 264 12.46 -19.80 14.45
N ARG A 265 12.44 -18.46 14.50
CA ARG A 265 13.66 -17.66 14.75
C ARG A 265 14.15 -17.83 16.17
N GLN A 266 13.25 -17.85 17.15
CA GLN A 266 13.60 -18.14 18.53
C GLN A 266 14.23 -19.55 18.68
N ALA A 267 13.61 -20.56 18.08
CA ALA A 267 14.13 -21.93 18.08
C ALA A 267 15.50 -22.06 17.38
N ALA A 268 15.77 -21.22 16.38
CA ALA A 268 17.05 -21.13 15.68
C ALA A 268 18.10 -20.30 16.45
N GLY A 269 17.75 -19.72 17.60
CA GLY A 269 18.66 -18.95 18.44
C GLY A 269 18.86 -17.49 18.00
N ALA A 270 17.94 -16.92 17.22
CA ALA A 270 17.98 -15.49 16.93
C ALA A 270 17.88 -14.68 18.23
N PRO A 271 18.77 -13.73 18.49
CA PRO A 271 18.77 -12.98 19.75
C PRO A 271 17.72 -11.87 19.80
N ALA A 272 17.24 -11.39 18.65
CA ALA A 272 16.20 -10.36 18.51
C ALA A 272 15.61 -10.37 17.10
N VAL A 273 14.43 -9.73 16.92
CA VAL A 273 13.81 -9.55 15.61
C VAL A 273 13.34 -8.09 15.42
N VAL A 274 13.61 -7.52 14.25
CA VAL A 274 12.98 -6.28 13.78
C VAL A 274 11.87 -6.62 12.80
N MET A 275 10.64 -6.24 13.10
CA MET A 275 9.49 -6.38 12.21
C MET A 275 9.36 -5.11 11.35
N ALA A 276 9.51 -5.24 10.04
CA ALA A 276 9.45 -4.11 9.11
C ALA A 276 8.23 -4.25 8.16
N PRO A 277 7.17 -3.46 8.35
CA PRO A 277 5.92 -3.56 7.59
C PRO A 277 6.04 -2.94 6.19
N ILE A 278 6.89 -3.49 5.33
CA ILE A 278 7.21 -2.96 4.00
C ILE A 278 6.03 -3.01 3.02
N GLY A 279 5.06 -3.87 3.25
CA GLY A 279 3.88 -4.03 2.40
C GLY A 279 2.83 -2.92 2.54
N PHE A 280 3.05 -1.96 3.45
CA PHE A 280 2.04 -0.98 3.85
C PHE A 280 2.57 0.46 3.74
N VAL A 281 1.73 1.34 3.18
CA VAL A 281 2.04 2.78 3.11
C VAL A 281 1.83 3.44 4.48
N SER A 282 0.80 3.01 5.19
CA SER A 282 0.38 3.59 6.47
C SER A 282 -0.08 2.50 7.43
N ASP A 283 -0.02 2.79 8.73
CA ASP A 283 -0.63 1.92 9.73
C ASP A 283 -2.15 1.88 9.53
N HIS A 284 -2.72 0.71 9.71
CA HIS A 284 -4.14 0.45 9.77
C HIS A 284 -4.39 -0.66 10.80
N MET A 285 -5.64 -1.06 10.99
CA MET A 285 -5.99 -1.98 12.07
C MET A 285 -5.20 -3.30 12.01
N GLU A 286 -5.01 -3.87 10.80
CA GLU A 286 -4.29 -5.14 10.65
C GLU A 286 -2.79 -5.00 11.00
N VAL A 287 -2.14 -3.84 10.74
CA VAL A 287 -0.76 -3.61 11.20
C VAL A 287 -0.71 -3.52 12.73
N LEU A 288 -1.61 -2.74 13.35
CA LEU A 288 -1.65 -2.59 14.82
C LEU A 288 -2.01 -3.90 15.52
N TYR A 289 -2.99 -4.62 14.98
CA TYR A 289 -3.43 -5.84 15.60
C TYR A 289 -2.43 -6.97 15.42
N ASP A 290 -2.03 -7.27 14.18
CA ASP A 290 -1.20 -8.44 13.89
C ASP A 290 0.25 -8.24 14.37
N LEU A 291 0.83 -7.02 14.23
CA LEU A 291 2.23 -6.77 14.60
C LEU A 291 2.38 -6.23 16.02
N ASP A 292 1.62 -5.15 16.38
CA ASP A 292 1.80 -4.49 17.68
C ASP A 292 1.10 -5.24 18.81
N THR A 293 0.13 -6.14 18.50
CA THR A 293 -0.58 -6.93 19.51
C THR A 293 -0.21 -8.40 19.44
N GLU A 294 -0.55 -9.14 18.37
CA GLU A 294 -0.36 -10.59 18.32
C GLU A 294 1.12 -10.98 18.25
N ALA A 295 1.87 -10.45 17.27
CA ALA A 295 3.28 -10.78 17.12
C ALA A 295 4.12 -10.31 18.32
N THR A 296 3.80 -9.12 18.88
CA THR A 296 4.48 -8.63 20.09
C THR A 296 4.18 -9.48 21.31
N ALA A 297 2.92 -9.94 21.50
CA ALA A 297 2.55 -10.85 22.57
C ALA A 297 3.24 -12.21 22.39
N LYS A 298 3.26 -12.76 21.17
CA LYS A 298 4.00 -13.99 20.84
C LYS A 298 5.48 -13.87 21.16
N ALA A 299 6.11 -12.79 20.76
CA ALA A 299 7.52 -12.54 21.05
C ALA A 299 7.81 -12.48 22.57
N ALA A 300 6.89 -11.86 23.35
CA ALA A 300 7.00 -11.82 24.81
C ALA A 300 6.88 -13.22 25.44
N GLU A 301 5.95 -14.06 24.95
CA GLU A 301 5.85 -15.47 25.38
C GLU A 301 7.14 -16.27 25.11
N LEU A 302 7.80 -15.98 23.99
CA LEU A 302 9.04 -16.62 23.58
C LEU A 302 10.30 -16.04 24.27
N GLY A 303 10.16 -14.94 25.01
CA GLY A 303 11.28 -14.19 25.56
C GLY A 303 12.20 -13.60 24.48
N LEU A 304 11.67 -13.34 23.28
CA LEU A 304 12.40 -12.82 22.13
C LEU A 304 12.24 -11.29 22.04
N PRO A 305 13.31 -10.49 22.19
CA PRO A 305 13.26 -9.06 22.00
C PRO A 305 12.79 -8.68 20.56
N VAL A 306 11.79 -7.84 20.46
CA VAL A 306 11.31 -7.36 19.15
C VAL A 306 11.18 -5.83 19.11
N ARG A 307 11.33 -5.27 17.91
CA ARG A 307 10.98 -3.87 17.58
C ARG A 307 10.21 -3.86 16.26
N ARG A 308 9.28 -2.93 16.13
CA ARG A 308 8.56 -2.70 14.86
C ARG A 308 8.99 -1.37 14.24
N ALA A 309 9.47 -1.42 12.99
CA ALA A 309 9.76 -0.24 12.21
C ALA A 309 8.45 0.49 11.81
N ALA A 310 8.48 1.81 11.76
CA ALA A 310 7.35 2.60 11.31
C ALA A 310 7.02 2.32 9.83
N THR A 311 5.74 2.47 9.45
CA THR A 311 5.33 2.58 8.04
C THR A 311 5.74 3.95 7.48
N VAL A 312 5.75 4.09 6.15
CA VAL A 312 6.16 5.34 5.48
C VAL A 312 5.28 6.52 5.87
N GLY A 313 3.96 6.31 5.94
CA GLY A 313 3.00 7.31 6.37
C GLY A 313 3.05 8.60 5.56
N ALA A 314 3.22 9.73 6.26
CA ALA A 314 3.29 11.07 5.70
C ALA A 314 4.72 11.65 5.64
N ASP A 315 5.73 10.78 5.50
CA ASP A 315 7.12 11.23 5.40
C ASP A 315 7.29 12.23 4.24
N PRO A 316 7.97 13.37 4.46
CA PRO A 316 8.16 14.37 3.41
C PRO A 316 8.88 13.84 2.16
N ARG A 317 9.75 12.84 2.30
CA ARG A 317 10.43 12.20 1.17
C ARG A 317 9.46 11.39 0.32
N PHE A 318 8.43 10.83 0.93
CA PHE A 318 7.36 10.14 0.21
C PHE A 318 6.44 11.14 -0.52
N ALA A 319 6.12 12.28 0.10
CA ALA A 319 5.39 13.35 -0.59
C ALA A 319 6.18 13.87 -1.81
N ALA A 320 7.49 14.06 -1.69
CA ALA A 320 8.37 14.40 -2.80
C ALA A 320 8.37 13.32 -3.90
N ALA A 321 8.42 12.04 -3.52
CA ALA A 321 8.34 10.93 -4.47
C ALA A 321 7.03 10.95 -5.27
N ILE A 322 5.90 11.25 -4.63
CA ILE A 322 4.61 11.38 -5.31
C ILE A 322 4.63 12.54 -6.30
N ARG A 323 5.20 13.70 -5.95
CA ARG A 323 5.41 14.82 -6.88
C ARG A 323 6.25 14.38 -8.09
N ASP A 324 7.35 13.68 -7.87
CA ASP A 324 8.23 13.19 -8.93
C ASP A 324 7.47 12.25 -9.87
N LEU A 325 6.66 11.33 -9.35
CA LEU A 325 5.81 10.42 -10.12
C LEU A 325 4.74 11.17 -10.93
N ILE A 326 4.16 12.24 -10.40
CA ILE A 326 3.20 13.09 -11.11
C ILE A 326 3.86 13.74 -12.31
N VAL A 327 5.03 14.35 -12.12
CA VAL A 327 5.78 15.02 -13.19
C VAL A 327 6.24 14.00 -14.24
N GLU A 328 6.74 12.84 -13.82
CA GLU A 328 7.10 11.72 -14.68
C GLU A 328 5.91 11.29 -15.55
N ARG A 329 4.77 11.02 -14.95
CA ARG A 329 3.56 10.58 -15.66
C ARG A 329 3.02 11.65 -16.60
N ALA A 330 3.01 12.91 -16.18
CA ALA A 330 2.57 14.04 -16.99
C ALA A 330 3.47 14.23 -18.21
N ALA A 331 4.78 14.15 -18.03
CA ALA A 331 5.75 14.23 -19.14
C ALA A 331 5.55 13.09 -20.14
N THR A 332 5.36 11.85 -19.67
CA THR A 332 5.07 10.68 -20.52
C THR A 332 3.79 10.90 -21.34
N GLU A 333 2.73 11.45 -20.73
CA GLU A 333 1.46 11.74 -21.41
C GLU A 333 1.61 12.82 -22.48
N ARG A 334 2.55 13.75 -22.33
CA ARG A 334 2.93 14.74 -23.35
C ARG A 334 3.87 14.18 -24.42
N GLY A 335 4.18 12.88 -24.40
CA GLY A 335 5.09 12.22 -25.34
C GLY A 335 6.58 12.51 -25.10
N GLN A 336 6.93 13.02 -23.92
CA GLN A 336 8.32 13.27 -23.54
C GLN A 336 8.96 11.97 -23.02
N ARG A 337 10.25 11.78 -23.30
CA ARG A 337 11.02 10.67 -22.73
C ARG A 337 11.60 11.10 -21.38
N VAL A 338 11.13 10.48 -20.32
CA VAL A 338 11.64 10.67 -18.95
C VAL A 338 12.23 9.35 -18.48
N ALA A 339 13.42 9.38 -17.89
CA ALA A 339 13.95 8.21 -17.19
C ALA A 339 13.21 8.08 -15.84
N PRO A 340 12.50 6.97 -15.63
CA PRO A 340 11.75 6.82 -14.39
C PRO A 340 12.70 6.63 -13.20
N CYS A 341 12.35 7.23 -12.06
CA CYS A 341 13.11 7.08 -10.82
C CYS A 341 12.73 5.76 -10.12
N ALA A 342 13.61 4.77 -10.21
CA ALA A 342 13.41 3.45 -9.59
C ALA A 342 14.74 2.81 -9.23
N LEU A 343 14.80 2.14 -8.07
CA LEU A 343 15.94 1.35 -7.60
C LEU A 343 15.70 -0.14 -7.84
N GLY A 344 16.74 -0.94 -7.63
CA GLY A 344 16.67 -2.39 -7.69
C GLY A 344 16.69 -2.99 -9.08
N SER A 345 16.50 -4.29 -9.12
CA SER A 345 16.69 -5.08 -10.35
C SER A 345 15.46 -5.11 -11.26
N LEU A 346 14.28 -4.76 -10.73
CA LEU A 346 13.02 -4.81 -11.47
C LEU A 346 12.78 -3.58 -12.33
N GLY A 347 13.47 -2.46 -12.04
CA GLY A 347 13.21 -1.18 -12.69
C GLY A 347 11.85 -0.59 -12.33
N ALA A 348 11.44 0.47 -13.02
CA ALA A 348 10.13 1.07 -12.83
C ALA A 348 9.00 0.18 -13.36
N ASP A 349 7.89 0.14 -12.64
CA ASP A 349 6.68 -0.53 -13.13
C ASP A 349 6.03 0.29 -14.26
N HIS A 350 5.09 -0.33 -14.99
CA HIS A 350 4.42 0.27 -16.13
C HIS A 350 3.45 1.40 -15.73
N ASP A 351 3.42 2.46 -16.51
CA ASP A 351 2.51 3.61 -16.35
C ASP A 351 1.05 3.25 -16.67
N LEU A 352 0.84 2.40 -17.65
CA LEU A 352 -0.48 1.93 -18.07
C LEU A 352 -0.57 0.42 -17.85
N CYS A 353 -1.48 0.00 -16.97
CA CYS A 353 -1.74 -1.42 -16.72
C CYS A 353 -2.10 -2.15 -18.02
N PRO A 354 -1.32 -3.15 -18.47
CA PRO A 354 -1.65 -3.90 -19.67
C PRO A 354 -2.89 -4.79 -19.48
N VAL A 355 -3.47 -5.22 -20.59
CA VAL A 355 -4.59 -6.17 -20.56
C VAL A 355 -4.18 -7.46 -19.84
N GLY A 356 -5.04 -7.94 -18.96
CA GLY A 356 -4.79 -9.17 -18.18
C GLY A 356 -3.85 -8.99 -16.98
N CYS A 357 -3.44 -7.77 -16.65
CA CYS A 357 -2.66 -7.49 -15.45
C CYS A 357 -3.52 -7.67 -14.19
N CYS A 358 -3.04 -8.47 -13.22
CA CYS A 358 -3.70 -8.74 -11.93
C CYS A 358 -5.19 -9.14 -12.11
N PRO A 359 -5.53 -10.20 -12.84
CA PRO A 359 -6.89 -10.48 -13.25
C PRO A 359 -7.82 -10.76 -12.07
N ALA A 360 -9.06 -10.33 -12.18
CA ALA A 360 -10.14 -10.73 -11.27
C ALA A 360 -10.54 -12.19 -11.52
N ARG A 361 -11.03 -12.89 -10.49
CA ARG A 361 -11.63 -14.22 -10.64
C ARG A 361 -12.85 -14.21 -11.58
N THR A 362 -13.64 -13.14 -11.49
CA THR A 362 -14.76 -12.88 -12.38
C THR A 362 -14.46 -11.59 -13.14
N PRO A 363 -14.48 -11.57 -14.48
CA PRO A 363 -14.20 -10.39 -15.25
C PRO A 363 -15.13 -9.23 -14.88
N ARG A 364 -14.55 -8.06 -14.60
CA ARG A 364 -15.24 -6.80 -14.31
C ARG A 364 -14.57 -5.65 -15.07
N PRO A 365 -15.32 -4.61 -15.48
CA PRO A 365 -14.73 -3.39 -15.98
C PRO A 365 -13.72 -2.79 -15.01
N ALA A 366 -12.64 -2.20 -15.51
CA ALA A 366 -11.66 -1.49 -14.72
C ALA A 366 -11.21 -0.23 -15.44
N ALA A 367 -11.09 0.87 -14.74
CA ALA A 367 -10.58 2.12 -15.29
C ALA A 367 -9.05 2.19 -15.28
N ALA A 368 -8.47 3.26 -15.83
CA ALA A 368 -7.05 3.59 -15.77
C ALA A 368 -6.09 2.45 -16.19
N GLY A 369 -6.36 1.84 -17.34
CA GLY A 369 -5.53 0.78 -17.93
C GLY A 369 -5.89 0.53 -19.38
N ALA A 370 -5.11 -0.30 -20.07
CA ALA A 370 -5.29 -0.60 -21.49
C ALA A 370 -6.61 -1.33 -21.82
N ASP A 371 -7.25 -1.91 -20.81
CA ASP A 371 -8.55 -2.57 -20.88
C ASP A 371 -9.72 -1.69 -20.35
N SER A 372 -9.47 -0.38 -20.20
CA SER A 372 -10.46 0.55 -19.67
C SER A 372 -11.56 0.86 -20.72
N PRO A 373 -12.84 0.75 -20.36
CA PRO A 373 -13.92 1.26 -21.20
C PRO A 373 -14.07 2.79 -21.14
N TYR A 374 -13.28 3.46 -20.27
CA TYR A 374 -13.28 4.91 -20.02
C TYR A 374 -11.96 5.59 -20.47
N ALA A 375 -11.25 5.01 -21.45
CA ALA A 375 -9.94 5.51 -21.92
C ALA A 375 -10.07 6.73 -22.86
#